data_46c474e59773217877558c0c2a90c412
#
_entry.id   46c474e59773217877558c0c2a90c412
#
_cell.length_a   1.000
_cell.length_b   1.000
_cell.length_c   1.000
_cell.angle_alpha   90.00
_cell.angle_beta   90.00
_cell.angle_gamma   90.00
#
_symmetry.space_group_name_H-M   'P 1'
#
loop_
_entity.id
_entity.type
_entity.pdbx_description
1 polymer ?
#
loop_
_entity_poly.entity_id
_entity_poly.type
_entity_poly.pdbx_seq_one_letter_code
_entity_poly.pdbx_strand_id
1 'polypeptide(L)'
;MPATAKLYETDPYVQTFTATVLVCTPAGEQFAVQLDRTAFYPEGGGQPCDTGALGTALVTDVQEHGGVITHTVSAALPVGQTVEGRIDWARRRDHMEQHTGEHILSGTLHRLFGAENVGFHIGSPAVRMDMSVPLTAGQLAEAETQANAVIRADAPVRCWYPAPEDLTKLTYRSKKEIDGAVRLVDAGGADLCACCGTHVSTTGQVGAIKILSAQSYKGGTRLAVVCGERAHQSIAAAWQDAAAVGTLLSSAPGRLLPAVQNLQTAEAALKQRLAAMQNALSEALAQAAVPGQPAVLHCDGADGDGLRRICLAVSARTNALTAVLASGGQGLAYALCLPGGDVRPVCKALNEAFGGRGGGKPGFCQGSLACTDFADVQNFLVNYHE
;
A
#
# COMPACT_ATOMS: atom_id res chain seq x y z
N MET A 1 39.75 -23.80 4.35
CA MET A 1 39.47 -24.24 2.97
C MET A 1 39.86 -23.14 2.02
N PRO A 2 40.15 -23.41 0.74
CA PRO A 2 40.36 -22.34 -0.24
C PRO A 2 39.07 -21.52 -0.37
N ALA A 3 39.23 -20.22 -0.67
CA ALA A 3 38.10 -19.35 -0.97
C ALA A 3 37.36 -19.84 -2.23
N THR A 4 36.04 -19.69 -2.27
CA THR A 4 35.23 -20.02 -3.42
C THR A 4 35.45 -19.00 -4.55
N ALA A 5 35.75 -19.46 -5.77
CA ALA A 5 35.89 -18.54 -6.90
C ALA A 5 34.52 -17.98 -7.32
N LYS A 6 34.40 -16.66 -7.33
CA LYS A 6 33.15 -15.91 -7.53
C LYS A 6 32.95 -15.55 -9.00
N LEU A 7 32.27 -16.39 -9.77
CA LEU A 7 32.04 -16.17 -11.20
C LEU A 7 31.18 -14.92 -11.47
N TYR A 8 30.22 -14.62 -10.61
CA TYR A 8 29.33 -13.46 -10.71
C TYR A 8 30.05 -12.10 -10.55
N GLU A 9 31.26 -12.07 -9.99
CA GLU A 9 32.06 -10.84 -9.94
C GLU A 9 32.73 -10.52 -11.27
N THR A 10 33.10 -11.58 -12.03
CA THR A 10 33.73 -11.46 -13.35
C THR A 10 32.67 -11.22 -14.43
N ASP A 11 31.60 -12.00 -14.40
CA ASP A 11 30.46 -11.88 -15.32
C ASP A 11 29.14 -12.15 -14.59
N PRO A 12 28.36 -11.11 -14.25
CA PRO A 12 27.08 -11.29 -13.59
C PRO A 12 25.98 -11.94 -14.46
N TYR A 13 26.25 -12.11 -15.78
CA TYR A 13 25.32 -12.71 -16.73
C TYR A 13 25.49 -14.24 -16.88
N VAL A 14 26.42 -14.85 -16.17
CA VAL A 14 26.55 -16.33 -16.16
C VAL A 14 25.28 -16.96 -15.59
N GLN A 15 24.54 -17.66 -16.43
CA GLN A 15 23.31 -18.36 -16.07
C GLN A 15 23.55 -19.83 -15.71
N THR A 16 24.54 -20.45 -16.36
CA THR A 16 24.93 -21.85 -16.16
C THR A 16 26.44 -21.94 -15.98
N PHE A 17 26.88 -22.85 -15.13
CA PHE A 17 28.31 -23.10 -14.87
C PHE A 17 28.52 -24.54 -14.40
N THR A 18 29.76 -24.99 -14.40
CA THR A 18 30.14 -26.29 -13.82
C THR A 18 31.06 -26.04 -12.63
N ALA A 19 30.90 -26.82 -11.58
CA ALA A 19 31.71 -26.73 -10.37
C ALA A 19 31.90 -28.09 -9.72
N THR A 20 32.97 -28.26 -8.95
CA THR A 20 33.22 -29.46 -8.16
C THR A 20 32.67 -29.29 -6.75
N VAL A 21 31.95 -30.28 -6.26
CA VAL A 21 31.45 -30.34 -4.89
C VAL A 21 32.64 -30.64 -3.96
N LEU A 22 32.97 -29.65 -3.10
CA LEU A 22 34.07 -29.79 -2.10
C LEU A 22 33.56 -30.34 -0.77
N VAL A 23 32.36 -29.90 -0.36
CA VAL A 23 31.70 -30.31 0.89
C VAL A 23 30.22 -30.49 0.65
N CYS A 24 29.63 -31.50 1.30
CA CYS A 24 28.19 -31.66 1.41
C CYS A 24 27.89 -32.26 2.80
N THR A 25 27.21 -31.48 3.62
CA THR A 25 26.84 -31.88 4.99
C THR A 25 25.36 -31.68 5.25
N PRO A 26 24.71 -32.56 6.05
CA PRO A 26 23.32 -32.34 6.45
C PRO A 26 23.14 -31.01 7.21
N ALA A 27 22.05 -30.30 6.93
CA ALA A 27 21.66 -29.05 7.57
C ALA A 27 20.12 -29.07 7.81
N GLY A 28 19.68 -29.73 8.86
CA GLY A 28 18.28 -30.03 9.11
C GLY A 28 17.71 -30.98 8.04
N GLU A 29 16.64 -30.57 7.38
CA GLU A 29 16.03 -31.32 6.27
C GLU A 29 16.70 -31.07 4.92
N GLN A 30 17.68 -30.20 4.87
CA GLN A 30 18.43 -29.77 3.69
C GLN A 30 19.90 -30.13 3.81
N PHE A 31 20.72 -29.69 2.84
CA PHE A 31 22.15 -29.92 2.82
C PHE A 31 22.90 -28.62 2.56
N ALA A 32 24.01 -28.45 3.26
CA ALA A 32 24.96 -27.37 3.06
C ALA A 32 26.07 -27.82 2.12
N VAL A 33 26.17 -27.20 0.96
CA VAL A 33 27.11 -27.55 -0.11
C VAL A 33 28.09 -26.41 -0.36
N GLN A 34 29.38 -26.73 -0.41
CA GLN A 34 30.44 -25.81 -0.80
C GLN A 34 31.09 -26.29 -2.09
N LEU A 35 31.34 -25.36 -3.02
CA LEU A 35 31.87 -25.60 -4.33
C LEU A 35 33.24 -24.93 -4.50
N ASP A 36 34.05 -25.39 -5.47
CA ASP A 36 35.31 -24.72 -5.85
C ASP A 36 35.05 -23.34 -6.48
N ARG A 37 33.94 -23.19 -7.19
CA ARG A 37 33.48 -21.94 -7.83
C ARG A 37 31.96 -21.86 -7.87
N THR A 38 31.42 -20.65 -7.97
CA THR A 38 29.98 -20.46 -8.08
C THR A 38 29.61 -19.18 -8.84
N ALA A 39 28.50 -19.24 -9.59
CA ALA A 39 27.84 -18.07 -10.14
C ALA A 39 26.66 -17.60 -9.27
N PHE A 40 26.28 -18.35 -8.23
CA PHE A 40 25.26 -17.92 -7.26
C PHE A 40 25.76 -16.77 -6.40
N TYR A 41 25.06 -15.65 -6.42
CA TYR A 41 25.32 -14.51 -5.53
C TYR A 41 24.84 -14.83 -4.11
N PRO A 42 25.68 -14.72 -3.08
CA PRO A 42 25.27 -14.87 -1.70
C PRO A 42 24.51 -13.62 -1.22
N GLU A 43 23.67 -13.74 -0.21
CA GLU A 43 23.03 -12.59 0.40
C GLU A 43 24.07 -11.58 0.92
N GLY A 44 23.96 -10.33 0.50
CA GLY A 44 24.87 -9.30 0.92
C GLY A 44 24.54 -7.91 0.41
N GLY A 45 24.97 -6.87 1.12
CA GLY A 45 24.81 -5.48 0.68
C GLY A 45 23.36 -5.02 0.45
N GLY A 46 22.37 -5.69 1.05
CA GLY A 46 20.95 -5.40 0.85
C GLY A 46 20.32 -6.11 -0.36
N GLN A 47 21.12 -6.88 -1.12
CA GLN A 47 20.63 -7.76 -2.17
C GLN A 47 20.46 -9.17 -1.62
N PRO A 48 19.26 -9.79 -1.78
CA PRO A 48 19.04 -11.19 -1.43
C PRO A 48 19.88 -12.14 -2.29
N CYS A 49 20.11 -13.35 -1.79
CA CYS A 49 20.81 -14.39 -2.53
C CYS A 49 20.05 -14.83 -3.78
N ASP A 50 20.79 -15.45 -4.70
CA ASP A 50 20.20 -16.15 -5.81
C ASP A 50 19.57 -17.47 -5.38
N THR A 51 18.65 -17.95 -6.21
CA THR A 51 18.11 -19.29 -6.18
C THR A 51 18.35 -20.00 -7.51
N GLY A 52 18.07 -21.30 -7.60
CA GLY A 52 18.24 -22.08 -8.83
C GLY A 52 18.43 -23.55 -8.54
N ALA A 53 19.38 -24.20 -9.25
CA ALA A 53 19.65 -25.62 -9.10
C ALA A 53 21.14 -25.96 -9.19
N LEU A 54 21.57 -26.96 -8.45
CA LEU A 54 22.87 -27.66 -8.57
C LEU A 54 22.57 -29.12 -8.94
N GLY A 55 22.81 -29.50 -10.20
CA GLY A 55 22.34 -30.76 -10.73
C GLY A 55 20.81 -30.88 -10.61
N THR A 56 20.35 -31.85 -9.81
CA THR A 56 18.92 -32.07 -9.52
C THR A 56 18.46 -31.42 -8.21
N ALA A 57 19.38 -30.89 -7.39
CA ALA A 57 19.06 -30.28 -6.11
C ALA A 57 18.69 -28.79 -6.27
N LEU A 58 17.59 -28.34 -5.64
CA LEU A 58 17.20 -26.93 -5.64
C LEU A 58 18.05 -26.15 -4.65
N VAL A 59 18.58 -24.99 -5.07
CA VAL A 59 19.28 -24.02 -4.22
C VAL A 59 18.25 -23.04 -3.66
N THR A 60 18.12 -23.00 -2.34
CA THR A 60 17.14 -22.18 -1.64
C THR A 60 17.75 -20.98 -0.89
N ASP A 61 19.03 -21.09 -0.53
CA ASP A 61 19.78 -20.03 0.16
C ASP A 61 21.26 -20.11 -0.19
N VAL A 62 21.95 -18.96 -0.19
CA VAL A 62 23.38 -18.85 -0.46
C VAL A 62 23.97 -17.81 0.48
N GLN A 63 24.98 -18.22 1.28
CA GLN A 63 25.62 -17.38 2.28
C GLN A 63 27.14 -17.39 2.12
N GLU A 64 27.80 -16.29 2.45
CA GLU A 64 29.26 -16.17 2.43
C GLU A 64 29.82 -15.94 3.83
N HIS A 65 30.81 -16.74 4.23
CA HIS A 65 31.57 -16.55 5.45
C HIS A 65 33.07 -16.78 5.21
N GLY A 66 33.88 -15.77 5.47
CA GLY A 66 35.34 -15.88 5.32
C GLY A 66 35.81 -16.25 3.92
N GLY A 67 35.13 -15.79 2.87
CA GLY A 67 35.46 -16.10 1.47
C GLY A 67 34.96 -17.45 0.98
N VAL A 68 34.29 -18.24 1.83
CA VAL A 68 33.69 -19.53 1.44
C VAL A 68 32.19 -19.35 1.27
N ILE A 69 31.68 -19.74 0.10
CA ILE A 69 30.25 -19.66 -0.21
C ILE A 69 29.60 -21.02 0.01
N THR A 70 28.56 -21.01 0.85
CA THR A 70 27.75 -22.19 1.21
C THR A 70 26.37 -22.07 0.59
N HIS A 71 25.96 -23.12 -0.15
CA HIS A 71 24.65 -23.22 -0.78
C HIS A 71 23.78 -24.17 0.04
N THR A 72 22.59 -23.74 0.44
CA THR A 72 21.57 -24.62 1.04
C THR A 72 20.76 -25.26 -0.07
N VAL A 73 20.80 -26.59 -0.13
CA VAL A 73 20.17 -27.35 -1.24
C VAL A 73 19.21 -28.43 -0.72
N SER A 74 18.21 -28.76 -1.56
CA SER A 74 17.13 -29.70 -1.22
C SER A 74 17.54 -31.17 -1.16
N ALA A 75 18.70 -31.54 -1.72
CA ALA A 75 19.18 -32.92 -1.76
C ALA A 75 20.69 -33.01 -1.69
N ALA A 76 21.23 -34.13 -1.17
CA ALA A 76 22.67 -34.36 -1.05
C ALA A 76 23.33 -34.45 -2.41
N LEU A 77 24.53 -33.88 -2.51
CA LEU A 77 25.39 -33.98 -3.70
C LEU A 77 26.69 -34.73 -3.34
N PRO A 78 27.16 -35.70 -4.17
CA PRO A 78 28.38 -36.43 -3.89
C PRO A 78 29.61 -35.52 -3.91
N VAL A 79 30.42 -35.60 -2.87
CA VAL A 79 31.70 -34.87 -2.77
C VAL A 79 32.66 -35.40 -3.83
N GLY A 80 33.39 -34.47 -4.47
CA GLY A 80 34.31 -34.76 -5.57
C GLY A 80 33.64 -34.83 -6.95
N GLN A 81 32.31 -34.82 -7.02
CA GLN A 81 31.58 -34.83 -8.30
C GLN A 81 31.53 -33.41 -8.90
N THR A 82 31.62 -33.36 -10.25
CA THR A 82 31.31 -32.13 -10.99
C THR A 82 29.82 -32.05 -11.21
N VAL A 83 29.22 -30.92 -10.87
CA VAL A 83 27.78 -30.60 -11.00
C VAL A 83 27.59 -29.39 -11.89
N GLU A 84 26.48 -29.37 -12.64
CA GLU A 84 26.03 -28.17 -13.34
C GLU A 84 25.22 -27.30 -12.38
N GLY A 85 25.58 -26.01 -12.27
CA GLY A 85 24.81 -24.99 -11.59
C GLY A 85 23.98 -24.18 -12.59
N ARG A 86 22.71 -23.91 -12.26
CA ARG A 86 21.80 -23.09 -13.06
C ARG A 86 21.12 -22.06 -12.16
N ILE A 87 21.34 -20.79 -12.49
CA ILE A 87 20.77 -19.64 -11.77
C ILE A 87 19.30 -19.47 -12.17
N ASP A 88 18.41 -19.14 -11.21
CA ASP A 88 17.12 -18.52 -11.51
C ASP A 88 17.38 -17.14 -12.13
N TRP A 89 17.41 -17.10 -13.45
CA TRP A 89 17.80 -15.91 -14.18
C TRP A 89 16.79 -14.77 -14.03
N ALA A 90 15.49 -15.08 -13.92
CA ALA A 90 14.47 -14.06 -13.74
C ALA A 90 14.68 -13.30 -12.42
N ARG A 91 14.97 -14.03 -11.34
CA ARG A 91 15.31 -13.46 -10.03
C ARG A 91 16.62 -12.65 -10.05
N ARG A 92 17.68 -13.21 -10.63
CA ARG A 92 18.97 -12.54 -10.76
C ARG A 92 18.83 -11.24 -11.55
N ARG A 93 18.18 -11.28 -12.70
CA ARG A 93 17.96 -10.11 -13.56
C ARG A 93 17.20 -9.01 -12.84
N ASP A 94 16.12 -9.37 -12.17
CA ASP A 94 15.36 -8.44 -11.32
C ASP A 94 16.25 -7.79 -10.25
N HIS A 95 17.04 -8.57 -9.52
CA HIS A 95 17.93 -8.01 -8.50
C HIS A 95 18.98 -7.06 -9.10
N MET A 96 19.54 -7.37 -10.28
CA MET A 96 20.49 -6.49 -10.97
C MET A 96 19.85 -5.17 -11.37
N GLU A 97 18.62 -5.20 -11.88
CA GLU A 97 17.84 -4.00 -12.23
C GLU A 97 17.52 -3.16 -11.00
N GLN A 98 17.04 -3.79 -9.91
CA GLN A 98 16.75 -3.08 -8.66
C GLN A 98 18.00 -2.45 -8.06
N HIS A 99 19.12 -3.19 -8.03
CA HIS A 99 20.35 -2.73 -7.40
C HIS A 99 21.00 -1.59 -8.20
N THR A 100 21.09 -1.74 -9.52
CA THR A 100 21.63 -0.65 -10.37
C THR A 100 20.74 0.58 -10.35
N GLY A 101 19.42 0.40 -10.36
CA GLY A 101 18.45 1.49 -10.22
C GLY A 101 18.58 2.22 -8.88
N GLU A 102 18.85 1.49 -7.79
CA GLU A 102 19.16 2.10 -6.50
C GLU A 102 20.38 3.01 -6.56
N HIS A 103 21.49 2.54 -7.15
CA HIS A 103 22.69 3.36 -7.31
C HIS A 103 22.41 4.62 -8.11
N ILE A 104 21.72 4.52 -9.24
CA ILE A 104 21.37 5.68 -10.09
C ILE A 104 20.52 6.68 -9.29
N LEU A 105 19.51 6.21 -8.56
CA LEU A 105 18.63 7.10 -7.79
C LEU A 105 19.35 7.70 -6.59
N SER A 106 20.09 6.89 -5.80
CA SER A 106 20.80 7.38 -4.62
C SER A 106 21.92 8.35 -4.99
N GLY A 107 22.66 8.09 -6.07
CA GLY A 107 23.67 9.01 -6.59
C GLY A 107 23.05 10.33 -7.08
N THR A 108 21.90 10.26 -7.74
CA THR A 108 21.14 11.45 -8.16
C THR A 108 20.65 12.27 -6.97
N LEU A 109 20.08 11.63 -5.94
CA LEU A 109 19.61 12.28 -4.70
C LEU A 109 20.77 12.90 -3.92
N HIS A 110 21.91 12.22 -3.87
CA HIS A 110 23.12 12.77 -3.25
C HIS A 110 23.61 14.02 -3.99
N ARG A 111 23.74 13.94 -5.32
CA ARG A 111 24.21 15.05 -6.15
C ARG A 111 23.31 16.28 -6.09
N LEU A 112 21.98 16.09 -6.06
CA LEU A 112 21.02 17.19 -6.08
C LEU A 112 20.77 17.80 -4.69
N PHE A 113 20.73 16.97 -3.66
CA PHE A 113 20.20 17.36 -2.35
C PHE A 113 21.11 16.99 -1.18
N GLY A 114 22.30 16.44 -1.43
CA GLY A 114 23.20 15.96 -0.38
C GLY A 114 22.61 14.79 0.43
N ALA A 115 21.63 14.09 -0.11
CA ALA A 115 20.96 12.99 0.57
C ALA A 115 21.78 11.70 0.50
N GLU A 116 22.22 11.18 1.65
CA GLU A 116 22.93 9.90 1.71
C GLU A 116 21.95 8.74 1.86
N ASN A 117 22.22 7.63 1.17
CA ASN A 117 21.53 6.39 1.40
C ASN A 117 22.14 5.70 2.65
N VAL A 118 21.38 5.71 3.75
CA VAL A 118 21.77 5.13 5.05
C VAL A 118 21.17 3.75 5.30
N GLY A 119 20.32 3.25 4.39
CA GLY A 119 19.71 1.93 4.47
C GLY A 119 19.13 1.48 3.14
N PHE A 120 19.42 0.24 2.74
CA PHE A 120 18.98 -0.35 1.48
C PHE A 120 18.63 -1.82 1.65
N HIS A 121 17.52 -2.22 1.02
CA HIS A 121 17.13 -3.62 0.95
C HIS A 121 16.23 -3.87 -0.27
N ILE A 122 16.61 -4.85 -1.10
CA ILE A 122 15.77 -5.33 -2.19
C ILE A 122 14.72 -6.27 -1.60
N GLY A 123 13.56 -5.72 -1.26
CA GLY A 123 12.41 -6.46 -0.78
C GLY A 123 11.42 -6.81 -1.88
N SER A 124 10.35 -7.49 -1.50
CA SER A 124 9.16 -7.68 -2.32
C SER A 124 7.98 -7.00 -1.58
N PRO A 125 7.13 -6.20 -2.24
CA PRO A 125 7.11 -5.93 -3.70
C PRO A 125 8.06 -4.82 -4.15
N ALA A 126 8.70 -4.06 -3.24
CA ALA A 126 9.50 -2.89 -3.57
C ALA A 126 10.84 -2.87 -2.84
N VAL A 127 11.78 -2.13 -3.41
CA VAL A 127 13.04 -1.77 -2.77
C VAL A 127 12.80 -0.71 -1.72
N ARG A 128 13.37 -0.89 -0.54
CA ARG A 128 13.39 0.12 0.52
C ARG A 128 14.71 0.86 0.53
N MET A 129 14.65 2.18 0.48
CA MET A 129 15.78 3.08 0.61
C MET A 129 15.53 4.06 1.75
N ASP A 130 16.49 4.21 2.66
CA ASP A 130 16.42 5.18 3.77
C ASP A 130 17.42 6.31 3.47
N MET A 131 16.92 7.51 3.26
CA MET A 131 17.72 8.70 2.97
C MET A 131 17.95 9.51 4.24
N SER A 132 19.16 10.10 4.35
CA SER A 132 19.62 10.80 5.57
C SER A 132 18.90 12.14 5.85
N VAL A 133 18.18 12.70 4.88
CA VAL A 133 17.54 14.01 4.97
C VAL A 133 16.04 13.93 4.62
N PRO A 134 15.22 14.87 5.14
CA PRO A 134 13.85 15.02 4.66
C PRO A 134 13.83 15.46 3.20
N LEU A 135 13.00 14.83 2.38
CA LEU A 135 12.82 15.14 0.97
C LEU A 135 11.35 15.47 0.68
N THR A 136 11.12 16.55 -0.05
CA THR A 136 9.79 16.96 -0.49
C THR A 136 9.35 16.18 -1.73
N ALA A 137 8.03 16.16 -1.99
CA ALA A 137 7.49 15.51 -3.20
C ALA A 137 8.09 16.12 -4.50
N GLY A 138 8.32 17.44 -4.53
CA GLY A 138 8.94 18.10 -5.68
C GLY A 138 10.38 17.65 -5.92
N GLN A 139 11.19 17.54 -4.85
CA GLN A 139 12.57 17.03 -4.94
C GLN A 139 12.62 15.57 -5.39
N LEU A 140 11.68 14.74 -4.91
CA LEU A 140 11.60 13.35 -5.33
C LEU A 140 11.18 13.21 -6.80
N ALA A 141 10.24 14.02 -7.28
CA ALA A 141 9.84 14.04 -8.68
C ALA A 141 10.99 14.50 -9.60
N GLU A 142 11.78 15.50 -9.16
CA GLU A 142 12.97 15.95 -9.87
C GLU A 142 14.03 14.83 -9.92
N ALA A 143 14.34 14.20 -8.80
CA ALA A 143 15.31 13.10 -8.73
C ALA A 143 14.88 11.91 -9.61
N GLU A 144 13.61 11.51 -9.57
CA GLU A 144 13.07 10.45 -10.42
C GLU A 144 13.22 10.80 -11.91
N THR A 145 12.92 12.03 -12.27
CA THR A 145 13.07 12.52 -13.65
C THR A 145 14.51 12.45 -14.13
N GLN A 146 15.46 12.91 -13.31
CA GLN A 146 16.89 12.90 -13.64
C GLN A 146 17.47 11.48 -13.63
N ALA A 147 17.08 10.63 -12.69
CA ALA A 147 17.49 9.22 -12.66
C ALA A 147 17.01 8.47 -13.92
N ASN A 148 15.79 8.70 -14.36
CA ASN A 148 15.29 8.15 -15.62
C ASN A 148 15.98 8.76 -16.86
N ALA A 149 16.52 9.97 -16.79
CA ALA A 149 17.37 10.51 -17.86
C ALA A 149 18.71 9.77 -17.97
N VAL A 150 19.33 9.38 -16.85
CA VAL A 150 20.53 8.52 -16.82
C VAL A 150 20.24 7.16 -17.46
N ILE A 151 19.09 6.56 -17.16
CA ILE A 151 18.66 5.29 -17.80
C ILE A 151 18.58 5.45 -19.31
N ARG A 152 17.93 6.49 -19.80
CA ARG A 152 17.77 6.74 -21.25
C ARG A 152 19.09 7.04 -21.96
N ALA A 153 20.12 7.49 -21.25
CA ALA A 153 21.43 7.71 -21.81
C ALA A 153 22.19 6.41 -22.13
N ASP A 154 21.73 5.28 -21.60
CA ASP A 154 22.27 3.92 -21.81
C ASP A 154 23.80 3.85 -21.65
N ALA A 155 24.30 4.50 -20.61
CA ALA A 155 25.73 4.55 -20.31
C ALA A 155 26.23 3.22 -19.72
N PRO A 156 27.52 2.83 -19.95
CA PRO A 156 28.10 1.63 -19.36
C PRO A 156 28.09 1.67 -17.83
N VAL A 157 27.71 0.54 -17.21
CA VAL A 157 27.89 0.28 -15.77
C VAL A 157 29.17 -0.52 -15.61
N ARG A 158 30.12 0.00 -14.81
CA ARG A 158 31.43 -0.62 -14.63
C ARG A 158 31.61 -1.08 -13.20
N CYS A 159 32.12 -2.30 -13.06
CA CYS A 159 32.46 -2.90 -11.76
C CYS A 159 33.91 -3.36 -11.81
N TRP A 160 34.75 -2.91 -10.86
CA TRP A 160 36.18 -3.27 -10.85
C TRP A 160 36.78 -3.15 -9.46
N TYR A 161 37.93 -3.74 -9.27
CA TYR A 161 38.80 -3.55 -8.11
C TYR A 161 39.95 -2.62 -8.52
N PRO A 162 39.94 -1.33 -8.10
CA PRO A 162 41.05 -0.42 -8.36
C PRO A 162 42.32 -0.87 -7.65
N ALA A 163 43.49 -0.52 -8.24
CA ALA A 163 44.74 -0.66 -7.53
C ALA A 163 44.76 0.24 -6.27
N PRO A 164 45.46 -0.15 -5.19
CA PRO A 164 45.48 0.67 -3.96
C PRO A 164 45.90 2.13 -4.17
N GLU A 165 46.86 2.38 -5.05
CA GLU A 165 47.32 3.71 -5.41
C GLU A 165 46.29 4.56 -6.20
N ASP A 166 45.39 3.91 -6.91
CA ASP A 166 44.30 4.59 -7.64
C ASP A 166 43.08 4.83 -6.76
N LEU A 167 42.80 3.88 -5.82
CA LEU A 167 41.71 4.02 -4.87
C LEU A 167 41.81 5.34 -4.06
N THR A 168 43.04 5.75 -3.68
CA THR A 168 43.27 6.98 -2.92
C THR A 168 42.97 8.25 -3.70
N LYS A 169 42.92 8.18 -5.03
CA LYS A 169 42.66 9.31 -5.94
C LYS A 169 41.17 9.44 -6.31
N LEU A 170 40.38 8.40 -6.01
CA LEU A 170 38.95 8.34 -6.36
C LEU A 170 38.11 8.87 -5.21
N THR A 171 37.15 9.74 -5.51
CA THR A 171 36.06 10.09 -4.58
C THR A 171 34.88 9.20 -4.85
N TYR A 172 34.60 8.28 -3.91
CA TYR A 172 33.51 7.34 -4.02
C TYR A 172 32.70 7.31 -2.72
N ARG A 173 31.41 6.92 -2.83
CA ARG A 173 30.54 6.72 -1.67
C ARG A 173 30.75 5.33 -1.09
N SER A 174 30.63 5.20 0.23
CA SER A 174 30.62 3.92 0.91
C SER A 174 29.66 3.94 2.09
N LYS A 175 28.86 2.91 2.22
CA LYS A 175 27.92 2.73 3.35
C LYS A 175 28.58 2.18 4.60
N LYS A 176 29.80 1.65 4.49
CA LYS A 176 30.57 1.03 5.58
C LYS A 176 32.06 1.24 5.36
N GLU A 177 32.83 1.21 6.43
CA GLU A 177 34.28 1.00 6.31
C GLU A 177 34.53 -0.41 5.78
N ILE A 178 35.46 -0.54 4.83
CA ILE A 178 35.78 -1.80 4.15
C ILE A 178 37.22 -2.16 4.46
N ASP A 179 37.39 -3.27 5.13
CA ASP A 179 38.71 -3.87 5.33
C ASP A 179 39.08 -4.72 4.11
N GLY A 180 40.21 -4.39 3.46
CA GLY A 180 40.74 -5.14 2.31
C GLY A 180 40.42 -4.53 0.94
N ALA A 181 40.25 -5.39 -0.07
CA ALA A 181 40.03 -4.95 -1.45
C ALA A 181 38.64 -4.33 -1.63
N VAL A 182 38.61 -3.09 -2.13
CA VAL A 182 37.35 -2.36 -2.37
C VAL A 182 36.91 -2.55 -3.83
N ARG A 183 35.74 -3.16 -4.03
CA ARG A 183 35.09 -3.22 -5.34
C ARG A 183 34.28 -1.95 -5.55
N LEU A 184 34.53 -1.23 -6.65
CA LEU A 184 33.80 -0.03 -7.05
C LEU A 184 32.79 -0.37 -8.13
N VAL A 185 31.66 0.34 -8.09
CA VAL A 185 30.61 0.35 -9.11
C VAL A 185 30.39 1.78 -9.56
N ASP A 186 30.60 2.02 -10.86
CA ASP A 186 30.22 3.25 -11.57
C ASP A 186 28.89 2.98 -12.29
N ALA A 187 27.83 3.56 -11.81
CA ALA A 187 26.49 3.45 -12.41
C ALA A 187 26.28 4.51 -13.51
N GLY A 188 27.10 4.45 -14.57
CA GLY A 188 26.98 5.35 -15.72
C GLY A 188 27.26 6.83 -15.39
N GLY A 189 28.15 7.10 -14.44
CA GLY A 189 28.50 8.43 -13.96
C GLY A 189 27.48 9.07 -13.02
N ALA A 190 26.37 8.41 -12.74
CA ALA A 190 25.37 8.90 -11.76
C ALA A 190 25.81 8.64 -10.32
N ASP A 191 26.54 7.57 -10.08
CA ASP A 191 27.06 7.16 -8.78
C ASP A 191 28.40 6.43 -8.96
N LEU A 192 29.36 6.72 -8.08
CA LEU A 192 30.56 5.90 -7.86
C LEU A 192 30.56 5.42 -6.41
N CYS A 193 30.35 4.14 -6.20
CA CYS A 193 30.13 3.60 -4.86
C CYS A 193 30.86 2.27 -4.64
N ALA A 194 31.29 2.03 -3.42
CA ALA A 194 31.79 0.72 -3.00
C ALA A 194 30.61 -0.26 -2.86
N CYS A 195 30.61 -1.32 -3.70
CA CYS A 195 29.52 -2.28 -3.75
C CYS A 195 29.99 -3.66 -4.25
N CYS A 196 29.51 -4.74 -3.59
CA CYS A 196 29.80 -6.12 -3.98
C CYS A 196 28.63 -6.78 -4.74
N GLY A 197 27.52 -6.08 -4.98
CA GLY A 197 26.33 -6.61 -5.63
C GLY A 197 26.51 -6.91 -7.11
N THR A 198 25.48 -7.52 -7.70
CA THR A 198 25.41 -7.74 -9.16
C THR A 198 24.65 -6.60 -9.83
N HIS A 199 25.12 -6.20 -11.01
CA HIS A 199 24.62 -5.04 -11.74
C HIS A 199 24.38 -5.37 -13.21
N VAL A 200 23.50 -4.64 -13.87
CA VAL A 200 23.34 -4.65 -15.32
C VAL A 200 24.55 -4.00 -16.01
N SER A 201 24.80 -4.33 -17.27
CA SER A 201 25.98 -3.83 -18.00
C SER A 201 25.85 -2.40 -18.51
N THR A 202 24.63 -1.90 -18.68
CA THR A 202 24.36 -0.50 -19.06
C THR A 202 23.17 0.04 -18.27
N THR A 203 23.12 1.36 -18.07
CA THR A 203 22.01 2.00 -17.36
C THR A 203 20.67 1.78 -18.06
N GLY A 204 20.65 1.68 -19.39
CA GLY A 204 19.43 1.42 -20.17
C GLY A 204 18.76 0.09 -19.84
N GLN A 205 19.54 -0.92 -19.42
CA GLN A 205 18.99 -2.21 -19.02
C GLN A 205 18.21 -2.19 -17.69
N VAL A 206 18.31 -1.10 -16.92
CA VAL A 206 17.42 -0.89 -15.76
C VAL A 206 15.97 -0.65 -16.20
N GLY A 207 15.76 -0.13 -17.42
CA GLY A 207 14.44 0.12 -17.98
C GLY A 207 13.78 1.38 -17.44
N ALA A 208 13.29 1.39 -16.21
CA ALA A 208 12.69 2.55 -15.57
C ALA A 208 12.91 2.52 -14.04
N ILE A 209 12.87 3.69 -13.42
CA ILE A 209 12.80 3.86 -11.95
C ILE A 209 11.49 4.55 -11.62
N LYS A 210 10.75 4.03 -10.62
CA LYS A 210 9.54 4.65 -10.08
C LYS A 210 9.59 4.70 -8.56
N ILE A 211 9.45 5.89 -8.00
CA ILE A 211 9.23 6.07 -6.56
C ILE A 211 7.74 5.88 -6.29
N LEU A 212 7.40 4.84 -5.53
CA LEU A 212 6.00 4.50 -5.20
C LEU A 212 5.48 5.31 -4.02
N SER A 213 6.31 5.48 -3.01
CA SER A 213 5.95 6.23 -1.80
C SER A 213 7.16 6.80 -1.09
N ALA A 214 6.92 7.83 -0.30
CA ALA A 214 7.89 8.44 0.60
C ALA A 214 7.22 8.73 1.95
N GLN A 215 7.95 8.46 3.04
CA GLN A 215 7.48 8.75 4.40
C GLN A 215 8.64 9.24 5.27
N SER A 216 8.34 10.08 6.25
CA SER A 216 9.33 10.52 7.24
C SER A 216 9.84 9.32 8.06
N TYR A 217 11.15 9.18 8.18
CA TYR A 217 11.77 8.09 8.93
C TYR A 217 13.09 8.52 9.56
N LYS A 218 13.21 8.43 10.89
CA LYS A 218 14.41 8.71 11.68
C LYS A 218 15.12 10.04 11.32
N GLY A 219 14.35 11.09 11.11
CA GLY A 219 14.89 12.41 10.71
C GLY A 219 15.19 12.57 9.22
N GLY A 220 15.03 11.54 8.43
CA GLY A 220 15.19 11.54 6.98
C GLY A 220 13.93 11.07 6.25
N THR A 221 14.11 10.45 5.09
CA THR A 221 13.02 9.96 4.24
C THR A 221 13.21 8.51 3.90
N ARG A 222 12.19 7.67 4.16
CA ARG A 222 12.11 6.29 3.66
C ARG A 222 11.35 6.28 2.35
N LEU A 223 11.94 5.68 1.34
CA LEU A 223 11.37 5.50 0.01
C LEU A 223 11.03 4.04 -0.24
N ALA A 224 9.90 3.80 -0.91
CA ALA A 224 9.61 2.56 -1.62
C ALA A 224 9.82 2.82 -3.12
N VAL A 225 10.71 2.05 -3.73
CA VAL A 225 11.15 2.25 -5.12
C VAL A 225 11.06 0.93 -5.87
N VAL A 226 10.73 0.99 -7.14
CA VAL A 226 10.79 -0.14 -8.07
C VAL A 226 11.54 0.25 -9.32
N CYS A 227 12.29 -0.71 -9.87
CA CYS A 227 13.03 -0.54 -11.12
C CYS A 227 12.65 -1.63 -12.10
N GLY A 228 12.98 -1.45 -13.37
CA GLY A 228 12.85 -2.45 -14.40
C GLY A 228 11.42 -2.94 -14.61
N GLU A 229 11.30 -4.25 -14.72
CA GLU A 229 9.99 -4.91 -14.91
C GLU A 229 8.99 -4.58 -13.80
N ARG A 230 9.43 -4.49 -12.54
CA ARG A 230 8.55 -4.08 -11.42
C ARG A 230 8.00 -2.67 -11.60
N ALA A 231 8.81 -1.74 -12.16
CA ALA A 231 8.35 -0.38 -12.45
C ALA A 231 7.30 -0.37 -13.56
N HIS A 232 7.53 -1.13 -14.64
CA HIS A 232 6.58 -1.27 -15.75
C HIS A 232 5.25 -1.87 -15.29
N GLN A 233 5.28 -2.94 -14.48
CA GLN A 233 4.08 -3.56 -13.92
C GLN A 233 3.31 -2.60 -13.01
N SER A 234 4.01 -1.84 -12.16
CA SER A 234 3.38 -0.86 -11.27
C SER A 234 2.71 0.28 -12.06
N ILE A 235 3.37 0.79 -13.10
CA ILE A 235 2.80 1.83 -13.98
C ILE A 235 1.60 1.28 -14.75
N ALA A 236 1.69 0.06 -15.28
CA ALA A 236 0.60 -0.59 -16.01
C ALA A 236 -0.63 -0.81 -15.12
N ALA A 237 -0.43 -1.29 -13.89
CA ALA A 237 -1.52 -1.45 -12.91
C ALA A 237 -2.20 -0.13 -12.58
N ALA A 238 -1.42 0.92 -12.29
CA ALA A 238 -1.96 2.26 -12.02
C ALA A 238 -2.74 2.83 -13.22
N TRP A 239 -2.29 2.55 -14.44
CA TRP A 239 -3.00 2.94 -15.65
C TRP A 239 -4.31 2.18 -15.84
N GLN A 240 -4.34 0.87 -15.55
CA GLN A 240 -5.56 0.05 -15.60
C GLN A 240 -6.59 0.55 -14.59
N ASP A 241 -6.17 0.84 -13.36
CA ASP A 241 -7.04 1.41 -12.32
C ASP A 241 -7.60 2.78 -12.76
N ALA A 242 -6.75 3.64 -13.31
CA ALA A 242 -7.19 4.94 -13.84
C ALA A 242 -8.21 4.78 -14.99
N ALA A 243 -8.00 3.82 -15.89
CA ALA A 243 -8.93 3.54 -16.96
C ALA A 243 -10.27 3.00 -16.44
N ALA A 244 -10.26 2.11 -15.45
CA ALA A 244 -11.46 1.57 -14.81
C ALA A 244 -12.27 2.68 -14.11
N VAL A 245 -11.60 3.53 -13.32
CA VAL A 245 -12.23 4.72 -12.70
C VAL A 245 -12.80 5.66 -13.77
N GLY A 246 -12.06 5.87 -14.87
CA GLY A 246 -12.52 6.66 -16.01
C GLY A 246 -13.82 6.13 -16.60
N THR A 247 -13.94 4.81 -16.75
CA THR A 247 -15.17 4.16 -17.23
C THR A 247 -16.35 4.42 -16.30
N LEU A 248 -16.16 4.27 -14.97
CA LEU A 248 -17.21 4.54 -13.98
C LEU A 248 -17.68 6.00 -14.00
N LEU A 249 -16.76 6.93 -14.24
CA LEU A 249 -17.04 8.37 -14.25
C LEU A 249 -17.37 8.91 -15.65
N SER A 250 -17.44 8.06 -16.67
CA SER A 250 -17.59 8.47 -18.08
C SER A 250 -16.59 9.56 -18.49
N SER A 251 -15.33 9.39 -18.08
CA SER A 251 -14.24 10.36 -18.23
C SER A 251 -12.97 9.71 -18.75
N ALA A 252 -12.20 10.43 -19.57
CA ALA A 252 -10.89 9.97 -20.00
C ALA A 252 -9.90 9.93 -18.80
N PRO A 253 -8.91 9.01 -18.79
CA PRO A 253 -7.96 8.87 -17.68
C PRO A 253 -7.28 10.19 -17.28
N GLY A 254 -6.87 11.03 -18.23
CA GLY A 254 -6.25 12.34 -17.96
C GLY A 254 -7.20 13.40 -17.37
N ARG A 255 -8.49 13.10 -17.18
CA ARG A 255 -9.52 14.01 -16.65
C ARG A 255 -10.22 13.48 -15.40
N LEU A 256 -9.65 12.47 -14.74
CA LEU A 256 -10.26 11.83 -13.57
C LEU A 256 -10.43 12.80 -12.39
N LEU A 257 -9.43 13.62 -12.10
CA LEU A 257 -9.49 14.55 -10.97
C LEU A 257 -10.66 15.54 -11.10
N PRO A 258 -10.85 16.26 -12.23
CA PRO A 258 -12.05 17.08 -12.43
C PRO A 258 -13.37 16.28 -12.34
N ALA A 259 -13.41 15.04 -12.85
CA ALA A 259 -14.60 14.20 -12.77
C ALA A 259 -14.97 13.84 -11.32
N VAL A 260 -13.99 13.47 -10.49
CA VAL A 260 -14.20 13.23 -9.06
C VAL A 260 -14.65 14.49 -8.32
N GLN A 261 -14.04 15.64 -8.60
CA GLN A 261 -14.44 16.93 -8.02
C GLN A 261 -15.88 17.31 -8.37
N ASN A 262 -16.28 17.08 -9.63
CA ASN A 262 -17.66 17.30 -10.06
C ASN A 262 -18.64 16.36 -9.32
N LEU A 263 -18.28 15.08 -9.16
CA LEU A 263 -19.09 14.12 -8.42
C LEU A 263 -19.26 14.54 -6.94
N GLN A 264 -18.21 14.97 -6.30
CA GLN A 264 -18.26 15.48 -4.91
C GLN A 264 -19.13 16.74 -4.80
N THR A 265 -19.03 17.66 -5.76
CA THR A 265 -19.87 18.86 -5.81
C THR A 265 -21.34 18.52 -6.02
N ALA A 266 -21.64 17.59 -6.93
CA ALA A 266 -23.00 17.12 -7.17
C ALA A 266 -23.59 16.40 -5.93
N GLU A 267 -22.81 15.58 -5.26
CA GLU A 267 -23.22 14.91 -4.02
C GLU A 267 -23.55 15.94 -2.92
N ALA A 268 -22.69 16.94 -2.71
CA ALA A 268 -22.94 18.01 -1.74
C ALA A 268 -24.22 18.80 -2.05
N ALA A 269 -24.44 19.13 -3.31
CA ALA A 269 -25.64 19.82 -3.76
C ALA A 269 -26.92 18.97 -3.56
N LEU A 270 -26.85 17.66 -3.84
CA LEU A 270 -27.97 16.73 -3.58
C LEU A 270 -28.29 16.63 -2.09
N LYS A 271 -27.28 16.55 -1.21
CA LYS A 271 -27.47 16.55 0.25
C LYS A 271 -28.14 17.82 0.73
N GLN A 272 -27.72 19.00 0.23
CA GLN A 272 -28.36 20.29 0.56
C GLN A 272 -29.82 20.34 0.08
N ARG A 273 -30.07 19.88 -1.15
CA ARG A 273 -31.42 19.84 -1.69
C ARG A 273 -32.34 18.90 -0.90
N LEU A 274 -31.85 17.72 -0.53
CA LEU A 274 -32.57 16.79 0.31
C LEU A 274 -32.92 17.41 1.68
N ALA A 275 -31.95 18.06 2.34
CA ALA A 275 -32.18 18.74 3.61
C ALA A 275 -33.23 19.88 3.51
N ALA A 276 -33.18 20.66 2.41
CA ALA A 276 -34.17 21.71 2.16
C ALA A 276 -35.59 21.12 1.94
N MET A 277 -35.70 20.04 1.18
CA MET A 277 -36.99 19.34 0.97
C MET A 277 -37.53 18.75 2.29
N GLN A 278 -36.68 18.15 3.11
CA GLN A 278 -37.08 17.62 4.42
C GLN A 278 -37.53 18.74 5.36
N ASN A 279 -36.89 19.90 5.35
CA ASN A 279 -37.33 21.07 6.11
C ASN A 279 -38.71 21.58 5.64
N ALA A 280 -38.88 21.75 4.33
CA ALA A 280 -40.16 22.17 3.78
C ALA A 280 -41.30 21.17 4.09
N LEU A 281 -41.02 19.87 4.01
CA LEU A 281 -41.98 18.84 4.43
C LEU A 281 -42.31 18.96 5.92
N SER A 282 -41.31 19.14 6.78
CA SER A 282 -41.50 19.29 8.21
C SER A 282 -42.41 20.50 8.56
N GLU A 283 -42.17 21.64 7.89
CA GLU A 283 -42.99 22.84 8.03
C GLU A 283 -44.43 22.63 7.54
N ALA A 284 -44.62 22.00 6.37
CA ALA A 284 -45.93 21.73 5.84
C ALA A 284 -46.76 20.79 6.73
N LEU A 285 -46.13 19.74 7.25
CA LEU A 285 -46.78 18.82 8.21
C LEU A 285 -47.09 19.48 9.53
N ALA A 286 -46.22 20.36 10.02
CA ALA A 286 -46.49 21.15 11.23
C ALA A 286 -47.66 22.12 11.02
N GLN A 287 -47.78 22.79 9.86
CA GLN A 287 -48.88 23.66 9.53
C GLN A 287 -50.21 22.93 9.46
N ALA A 288 -50.20 21.69 8.93
CA ALA A 288 -51.41 20.87 8.85
C ALA A 288 -51.85 20.28 10.18
N ALA A 289 -50.99 20.25 11.16
CA ALA A 289 -51.27 19.65 12.46
C ALA A 289 -52.24 20.49 13.29
N VAL A 290 -53.18 19.84 13.98
CA VAL A 290 -54.21 20.49 14.81
C VAL A 290 -53.67 20.70 16.22
N PRO A 291 -53.66 21.95 16.75
CA PRO A 291 -53.25 22.21 18.11
C PRO A 291 -54.06 21.46 19.15
N GLY A 292 -53.38 20.93 20.15
CA GLY A 292 -53.98 20.16 21.24
C GLY A 292 -54.36 18.70 20.91
N GLN A 293 -54.12 18.25 19.69
CA GLN A 293 -54.42 16.86 19.29
C GLN A 293 -53.13 16.05 19.06
N PRO A 294 -53.09 14.78 19.49
CA PRO A 294 -52.01 13.87 19.14
C PRO A 294 -51.89 13.70 17.61
N ALA A 295 -50.63 13.57 17.12
CA ALA A 295 -50.38 13.34 15.71
C ALA A 295 -49.51 12.09 15.51
N VAL A 296 -49.99 11.17 14.64
CA VAL A 296 -49.23 9.99 14.22
C VAL A 296 -49.07 10.05 12.70
N LEU A 297 -47.84 10.22 12.25
CA LEU A 297 -47.51 10.46 10.84
C LEU A 297 -46.66 9.32 10.27
N HIS A 298 -46.92 8.95 9.02
CA HIS A 298 -46.09 8.07 8.22
C HIS A 298 -45.31 8.90 7.19
N CYS A 299 -43.99 8.86 7.23
CA CYS A 299 -43.10 9.69 6.40
C CYS A 299 -42.01 8.81 5.76
N ASP A 300 -42.38 8.02 4.76
CA ASP A 300 -41.44 7.18 4.04
C ASP A 300 -40.28 7.98 3.43
N GLY A 301 -39.08 7.38 3.47
CA GLY A 301 -37.85 8.01 3.00
C GLY A 301 -37.21 9.01 3.96
N ALA A 302 -37.81 9.26 5.14
CA ALA A 302 -37.16 10.02 6.20
C ALA A 302 -36.17 9.12 6.96
N ASP A 303 -34.91 9.58 7.04
CA ASP A 303 -33.89 8.98 7.92
C ASP A 303 -34.11 9.36 9.40
N GLY A 304 -33.28 8.86 10.29
CA GLY A 304 -33.43 9.14 11.71
C GLY A 304 -33.41 10.63 12.08
N ASP A 305 -32.61 11.45 11.38
CA ASP A 305 -32.58 12.91 11.54
C ASP A 305 -33.81 13.58 10.93
N GLY A 306 -34.30 13.07 9.81
CA GLY A 306 -35.55 13.52 9.18
C GLY A 306 -36.76 13.26 10.10
N LEU A 307 -36.89 12.03 10.61
CA LEU A 307 -37.95 11.65 11.58
C LEU A 307 -37.93 12.57 12.82
N ARG A 308 -36.74 12.79 13.39
CA ARG A 308 -36.57 13.67 14.52
C ARG A 308 -37.02 15.10 14.21
N ARG A 309 -36.63 15.63 13.06
CA ARG A 309 -36.94 17.01 12.63
C ARG A 309 -38.43 17.19 12.44
N ILE A 310 -39.10 16.29 11.72
CA ILE A 310 -40.53 16.31 11.52
C ILE A 310 -41.26 16.21 12.86
N CYS A 311 -40.88 15.22 13.69
CA CYS A 311 -41.50 14.99 14.98
C CYS A 311 -41.43 16.24 15.89
N LEU A 312 -40.27 16.89 15.99
CA LEU A 312 -40.08 18.13 16.76
C LEU A 312 -40.91 19.29 16.18
N ALA A 313 -40.93 19.48 14.87
CA ALA A 313 -41.68 20.57 14.22
C ALA A 313 -43.20 20.40 14.45
N VAL A 314 -43.71 19.19 14.25
CA VAL A 314 -45.14 18.89 14.42
C VAL A 314 -45.53 19.00 15.91
N SER A 315 -44.74 18.43 16.84
CA SER A 315 -45.04 18.46 18.26
C SER A 315 -45.02 19.86 18.85
N ALA A 316 -44.18 20.76 18.34
CA ALA A 316 -44.19 22.18 18.73
C ALA A 316 -45.51 22.88 18.35
N ARG A 317 -46.21 22.42 17.33
CA ARG A 317 -47.49 22.96 16.88
C ARG A 317 -48.66 22.27 17.60
N THR A 318 -48.63 20.95 17.75
CA THR A 318 -49.71 20.21 18.43
C THR A 318 -49.72 20.45 19.93
N ASN A 319 -48.55 20.62 20.51
CA ASN A 319 -48.33 20.61 21.98
C ASN A 319 -48.89 19.36 22.65
N ALA A 320 -48.86 18.22 21.91
CA ALA A 320 -49.39 16.91 22.32
C ALA A 320 -48.44 15.79 21.87
N LEU A 321 -48.77 14.53 22.26
CA LEU A 321 -47.99 13.37 21.78
C LEU A 321 -47.92 13.37 20.25
N THR A 322 -46.72 13.35 19.74
CA THR A 322 -46.42 13.26 18.29
C THR A 322 -45.55 12.07 18.04
N ALA A 323 -45.95 11.23 17.09
CA ALA A 323 -45.18 10.10 16.58
C ALA A 323 -44.99 10.26 15.07
N VAL A 324 -43.78 10.07 14.62
CA VAL A 324 -43.47 10.01 13.19
C VAL A 324 -42.76 8.69 12.92
N LEU A 325 -43.27 7.95 11.93
CA LEU A 325 -42.73 6.66 11.54
C LEU A 325 -42.31 6.68 10.06
N ALA A 326 -41.34 5.85 9.74
CA ALA A 326 -40.94 5.57 8.35
C ALA A 326 -40.62 4.10 8.18
N SER A 327 -40.89 3.58 6.98
CA SER A 327 -40.49 2.24 6.61
C SER A 327 -38.96 2.10 6.60
N GLY A 328 -38.42 1.09 7.30
CA GLY A 328 -37.00 0.72 7.36
C GLY A 328 -36.79 -0.71 6.85
N GLY A 329 -35.55 -1.12 6.65
CA GLY A 329 -35.20 -2.39 5.99
C GLY A 329 -35.85 -3.67 6.53
N GLN A 330 -36.22 -3.75 7.83
CA GLN A 330 -36.91 -4.91 8.43
C GLN A 330 -38.05 -4.49 9.35
N GLY A 331 -38.54 -3.26 9.30
CA GLY A 331 -39.58 -2.76 10.19
C GLY A 331 -39.81 -1.28 10.06
N LEU A 332 -40.37 -0.64 11.12
CA LEU A 332 -40.60 0.81 11.13
C LEU A 332 -39.57 1.51 12.03
N ALA A 333 -38.92 2.53 11.52
CA ALA A 333 -38.20 3.50 12.36
C ALA A 333 -39.19 4.51 12.93
N TYR A 334 -38.98 4.98 14.17
CA TYR A 334 -39.88 5.92 14.82
C TYR A 334 -39.15 7.05 15.55
N ALA A 335 -39.84 8.18 15.66
CA ALA A 335 -39.53 9.26 16.60
C ALA A 335 -40.80 9.64 17.35
N LEU A 336 -40.68 9.82 18.69
CA LEU A 336 -41.77 10.22 19.59
C LEU A 336 -41.38 11.51 20.29
N CYS A 337 -42.34 12.42 20.41
CA CYS A 337 -42.16 13.70 21.11
C CYS A 337 -43.39 14.06 21.92
N LEU A 338 -43.19 14.54 23.15
CA LEU A 338 -44.24 15.09 24.02
C LEU A 338 -43.72 16.35 24.74
N PRO A 339 -44.06 17.53 24.24
CA PRO A 339 -43.65 18.79 24.85
C PRO A 339 -44.10 18.91 26.28
N GLY A 340 -43.17 19.19 27.22
CA GLY A 340 -43.47 19.34 28.63
C GLY A 340 -43.83 18.06 29.39
N GLY A 341 -43.87 16.90 28.72
CA GLY A 341 -44.19 15.59 29.30
C GLY A 341 -43.02 14.60 29.26
N ASP A 342 -43.31 13.38 29.67
CA ASP A 342 -42.36 12.24 29.60
C ASP A 342 -42.85 11.19 28.61
N VAL A 343 -42.18 11.12 27.47
CA VAL A 343 -42.52 10.15 26.39
C VAL A 343 -41.90 8.78 26.56
N ARG A 344 -41.06 8.57 27.59
CA ARG A 344 -40.37 7.29 27.82
C ARG A 344 -41.31 6.13 28.16
N PRO A 345 -42.40 6.30 28.94
CA PRO A 345 -43.35 5.22 29.14
C PRO A 345 -44.01 4.73 27.84
N VAL A 346 -44.42 5.70 26.98
CA VAL A 346 -44.98 5.40 25.65
C VAL A 346 -43.97 4.65 24.80
N CYS A 347 -42.72 5.12 24.80
CA CYS A 347 -41.63 4.49 24.05
C CYS A 347 -41.39 3.04 24.51
N LYS A 348 -41.41 2.80 25.83
CA LYS A 348 -41.26 1.46 26.42
C LYS A 348 -42.38 0.55 25.98
N ALA A 349 -43.64 0.98 26.17
CA ALA A 349 -44.83 0.22 25.81
C ALA A 349 -44.88 -0.11 24.31
N LEU A 350 -44.50 0.85 23.46
CA LEU A 350 -44.38 0.69 22.01
C LEU A 350 -43.34 -0.39 21.63
N ASN A 351 -42.16 -0.35 22.25
CA ASN A 351 -41.10 -1.33 22.00
C ASN A 351 -41.54 -2.74 22.49
N GLU A 352 -42.25 -2.86 23.64
CA GLU A 352 -42.75 -4.14 24.13
C GLU A 352 -43.82 -4.72 23.23
N ALA A 353 -44.74 -3.89 22.73
CA ALA A 353 -45.85 -4.33 21.87
C ALA A 353 -45.37 -4.79 20.47
N PHE A 354 -44.37 -4.15 19.90
CA PHE A 354 -43.97 -4.38 18.51
C PHE A 354 -42.53 -4.89 18.36
N GLY A 355 -41.94 -5.46 19.40
CA GLY A 355 -40.60 -6.05 19.34
C GLY A 355 -39.53 -5.03 19.03
N GLY A 356 -39.71 -3.79 19.48
CA GLY A 356 -38.85 -2.66 19.13
C GLY A 356 -37.65 -2.47 20.02
N ARG A 357 -36.76 -1.59 19.57
CA ARG A 357 -35.58 -1.08 20.33
C ARG A 357 -35.51 0.40 20.18
N GLY A 358 -35.42 1.12 21.27
CA GLY A 358 -35.28 2.58 21.25
C GLY A 358 -35.31 3.17 22.64
N GLY A 359 -35.15 4.49 22.70
CA GLY A 359 -35.15 5.24 23.95
C GLY A 359 -34.78 6.70 23.72
N GLY A 360 -34.66 7.46 24.82
CA GLY A 360 -34.30 8.85 24.73
C GLY A 360 -34.41 9.62 26.04
N LYS A 361 -34.76 10.90 25.94
CA LYS A 361 -34.99 11.83 27.06
C LYS A 361 -36.50 11.99 27.32
N PRO A 362 -36.95 12.54 28.46
CA PRO A 362 -38.36 12.69 28.71
C PRO A 362 -39.19 13.29 27.58
N GLY A 363 -38.73 14.39 26.98
CA GLY A 363 -39.44 15.04 25.89
C GLY A 363 -39.29 14.43 24.50
N PHE A 364 -38.37 13.45 24.29
CA PHE A 364 -38.09 12.86 22.97
C PHE A 364 -37.48 11.46 23.05
N CYS A 365 -38.03 10.50 22.32
CA CYS A 365 -37.51 9.18 22.12
C CYS A 365 -37.45 8.83 20.62
N GLN A 366 -36.55 7.92 20.25
CA GLN A 366 -36.47 7.38 18.90
C GLN A 366 -36.00 5.92 18.93
N GLY A 367 -36.33 5.16 17.87
CA GLY A 367 -35.97 3.75 17.77
C GLY A 367 -36.47 3.11 16.51
N SER A 368 -36.55 1.76 16.56
CA SER A 368 -37.08 0.93 15.50
C SER A 368 -37.98 -0.17 16.04
N LEU A 369 -38.97 -0.59 15.27
CA LEU A 369 -39.92 -1.65 15.55
C LEU A 369 -39.69 -2.79 14.57
N ALA A 370 -39.96 -4.06 15.02
CA ALA A 370 -39.95 -5.20 14.12
C ALA A 370 -41.23 -5.30 13.28
N CYS A 371 -42.27 -4.54 13.64
CA CYS A 371 -43.52 -4.44 12.89
C CYS A 371 -43.33 -3.62 11.61
N THR A 372 -43.96 -4.06 10.53
CA THR A 372 -44.00 -3.36 9.25
C THR A 372 -45.35 -2.67 8.97
N ASP A 373 -46.38 -2.96 9.75
CA ASP A 373 -47.71 -2.37 9.56
C ASP A 373 -47.84 -1.07 10.36
N PHE A 374 -47.95 0.03 9.62
CA PHE A 374 -48.12 1.36 10.20
C PHE A 374 -49.48 1.48 10.93
N ALA A 375 -50.56 0.87 10.38
CA ALA A 375 -51.90 1.03 10.92
C ALA A 375 -52.03 0.43 12.35
N ASP A 376 -51.37 -0.68 12.60
CA ASP A 376 -51.31 -1.30 13.92
C ASP A 376 -50.61 -0.37 14.95
N VAL A 377 -49.48 0.20 14.54
CA VAL A 377 -48.72 1.13 15.40
C VAL A 377 -49.50 2.43 15.62
N GLN A 378 -50.18 2.94 14.59
CA GLN A 378 -51.01 4.11 14.68
C GLN A 378 -52.20 3.88 15.66
N ASN A 379 -52.90 2.75 15.50
CA ASN A 379 -53.99 2.38 16.38
C ASN A 379 -53.55 2.25 17.84
N PHE A 380 -52.38 1.66 18.08
CA PHE A 380 -51.79 1.56 19.40
C PHE A 380 -51.55 2.95 20.02
N LEU A 381 -50.88 3.85 19.27
CA LEU A 381 -50.49 5.16 19.76
C LEU A 381 -51.70 6.12 19.97
N VAL A 382 -52.72 6.02 19.12
CA VAL A 382 -53.96 6.84 19.26
C VAL A 382 -54.77 6.39 20.47
N ASN A 383 -54.79 5.11 20.79
CA ASN A 383 -55.55 4.55 21.93
C ASN A 383 -54.72 4.40 23.22
N TYR A 384 -53.45 4.88 23.22
CA TYR A 384 -52.64 4.82 24.40
C TYR A 384 -53.10 5.85 25.44
N HIS A 385 -53.61 5.39 26.53
CA HIS A 385 -53.98 6.18 27.69
C HIS A 385 -53.06 5.82 28.86
N GLU A 386 -52.46 6.82 29.50
CA GLU A 386 -51.62 6.65 30.70
C GLU A 386 -52.45 6.14 31.86
#